data_ec9a8e279735ba6f4493f0cc3457ed3a
#
_entry.id   ec9a8e279735ba6f4493f0cc3457ed3a
#
_cell.length_a   1.000
_cell.length_b   1.000
_cell.length_c   1.000
_cell.angle_alpha   90.00
_cell.angle_beta   90.00
_cell.angle_gamma   90.00
#
_symmetry.space_group_name_H-M   'P 1'
#
loop_
_entity.id
_entity.type
_entity.pdbx_description
1 polymer ?
#
loop_
_entity_poly.entity_id
_entity_poly.type
_entity_poly.pdbx_seq_one_letter_code
_entity_poly.pdbx_strand_id
1 'polypeptide(L)'
;PYIDPTPPDSAKGILYIRPLVPNTTLNEYFKDERRTREAFDDDGFFNSDDVMACGTDGRYYFIGRHTRLRVSGENVDPVAVADLALMHPAVQDAIAVGLRLPDVSDDELKLNIILKDGEKFDEAEFCTWMAEQCIIAMVPRFIEILDGWPMTATQKVKVAELKEITDKTWDRAKAGLKFSARK
;
A
#
# COMPACT_ATOMS: atom_id res chain seq x y z
N PRO A 1 0.32 22.10 3.24
CA PRO A 1 -0.51 21.10 3.85
C PRO A 1 -1.49 20.55 2.81
N TYR A 2 -1.51 19.25 2.61
CA TYR A 2 -2.51 18.58 1.77
C TYR A 2 -3.89 18.76 2.41
N ILE A 3 -4.82 19.32 1.68
CA ILE A 3 -6.22 19.42 2.09
C ILE A 3 -6.92 18.26 1.38
N ASP A 4 -7.41 17.28 2.14
CA ASP A 4 -8.22 16.20 1.58
C ASP A 4 -9.51 16.80 0.98
N PRO A 5 -9.68 16.75 -0.34
CA PRO A 5 -10.87 17.32 -1.00
C PRO A 5 -12.11 16.45 -0.82
N THR A 6 -11.98 15.28 -0.16
CA THR A 6 -13.10 14.33 -0.03
C THR A 6 -14.13 14.86 0.95
N PRO A 7 -15.40 15.01 0.54
CA PRO A 7 -16.46 15.43 1.46
C PRO A 7 -16.60 14.46 2.64
N PRO A 8 -16.81 14.94 3.87
CA PRO A 8 -16.85 14.09 5.08
C PRO A 8 -17.98 13.04 5.05
N ASP A 9 -19.07 13.30 4.34
CA ASP A 9 -20.23 12.40 4.23
C ASP A 9 -20.20 11.53 2.96
N SER A 10 -19.04 11.33 2.36
CA SER A 10 -18.88 10.54 1.14
C SER A 10 -18.96 9.04 1.40
N ALA A 11 -19.71 8.33 0.57
CA ALA A 11 -19.65 6.87 0.52
C ALA A 11 -18.34 6.43 -0.13
N LYS A 12 -17.59 5.56 0.54
CA LYS A 12 -16.30 5.03 0.03
C LYS A 12 -16.45 3.59 -0.43
N GLY A 13 -15.83 3.25 -1.55
CA GLY A 13 -15.85 1.89 -2.08
C GLY A 13 -14.91 1.70 -3.26
N ILE A 14 -14.79 0.46 -3.72
CA ILE A 14 -14.03 0.12 -4.92
C ILE A 14 -14.85 0.55 -6.14
N LEU A 15 -14.16 1.17 -7.11
CA LEU A 15 -14.78 1.54 -8.38
C LEU A 15 -14.89 0.34 -9.31
N TYR A 16 -16.12 -0.05 -9.62
CA TYR A 16 -16.43 -1.00 -10.68
C TYR A 16 -16.95 -0.25 -11.90
N ILE A 17 -16.47 -0.61 -13.08
CA ILE A 17 -16.77 0.08 -14.33
C ILE A 17 -17.44 -0.89 -15.29
N ARG A 18 -18.63 -0.51 -15.80
CA ARG A 18 -19.27 -1.23 -16.88
C ARG A 18 -19.26 -0.39 -18.15
N PRO A 19 -18.59 -0.86 -19.23
CA PRO A 19 -18.59 -0.11 -20.48
C PRO A 19 -19.99 -0.12 -21.11
N LEU A 20 -20.46 1.04 -21.51
CA LEU A 20 -21.69 1.18 -22.30
C LEU A 20 -21.42 1.02 -23.82
N VAL A 21 -20.17 1.18 -24.22
CA VAL A 21 -19.72 1.04 -25.60
C VAL A 21 -18.56 0.05 -25.63
N PRO A 22 -18.53 -0.90 -26.57
CA PRO A 22 -17.44 -1.88 -26.68
C PRO A 22 -16.05 -1.22 -26.77
N ASN A 23 -15.05 -1.85 -26.17
CA ASN A 23 -13.64 -1.44 -26.19
C ASN A 23 -13.34 -0.06 -25.55
N THR A 24 -14.17 0.41 -24.64
CA THR A 24 -13.91 1.64 -23.87
C THR A 24 -13.21 1.38 -22.54
N THR A 25 -13.13 0.13 -22.12
CA THR A 25 -12.36 -0.33 -20.94
C THR A 25 -11.45 -1.49 -21.33
N LEU A 26 -10.76 -2.08 -20.35
CA LEU A 26 -10.01 -3.32 -20.53
C LEU A 26 -10.94 -4.44 -21.04
N ASN A 27 -10.54 -5.14 -22.11
CA ASN A 27 -11.21 -6.36 -22.57
C ASN A 27 -10.56 -7.61 -21.94
N GLU A 28 -9.23 -7.65 -21.93
CA GLU A 28 -8.47 -8.78 -21.39
C GLU A 28 -7.03 -8.36 -21.05
N TYR A 29 -6.38 -9.13 -20.17
CA TYR A 29 -4.94 -9.06 -19.99
C TYR A 29 -4.25 -9.98 -21.00
N PHE A 30 -3.29 -9.45 -21.74
CA PHE A 30 -2.59 -10.18 -22.80
C PHE A 30 -1.98 -11.49 -22.26
N LYS A 31 -2.43 -12.63 -22.81
CA LYS A 31 -1.99 -13.98 -22.43
C LYS A 31 -2.11 -14.31 -20.94
N ASP A 32 -3.04 -13.69 -20.23
CA ASP A 32 -3.29 -13.95 -18.79
C ASP A 32 -4.81 -14.10 -18.55
N GLU A 33 -5.33 -15.28 -18.87
CA GLU A 33 -6.75 -15.60 -18.69
C GLU A 33 -7.18 -15.59 -17.21
N ARG A 34 -6.29 -15.99 -16.31
CA ARG A 34 -6.60 -15.98 -14.89
C ARG A 34 -6.83 -14.57 -14.38
N ARG A 35 -5.90 -13.67 -14.67
CA ARG A 35 -6.00 -12.26 -14.29
C ARG A 35 -7.16 -11.56 -14.97
N THR A 36 -7.47 -11.92 -16.22
CA THR A 36 -8.64 -11.42 -16.93
C THR A 36 -9.93 -11.79 -16.21
N ARG A 37 -10.06 -13.06 -15.80
CA ARG A 37 -11.24 -13.55 -15.08
C ARG A 37 -11.39 -12.91 -13.70
N GLU A 38 -10.29 -12.70 -12.98
CA GLU A 38 -10.26 -12.07 -11.66
C GLU A 38 -10.59 -10.55 -11.73
N ALA A 39 -10.42 -9.94 -12.90
CA ALA A 39 -10.65 -8.51 -13.10
C ALA A 39 -12.11 -8.13 -13.37
N PHE A 40 -12.98 -9.10 -13.62
CA PHE A 40 -14.40 -8.86 -13.87
C PHE A 40 -15.25 -9.62 -12.87
N ASP A 41 -16.36 -9.01 -12.45
CA ASP A 41 -17.38 -9.72 -11.68
C ASP A 41 -18.33 -10.53 -12.57
N ASP A 42 -19.25 -11.28 -11.95
CA ASP A 42 -20.20 -12.13 -12.65
C ASP A 42 -21.18 -11.37 -13.57
N ASP A 43 -21.38 -10.07 -13.32
CA ASP A 43 -22.21 -9.17 -14.12
C ASP A 43 -21.42 -8.42 -15.21
N GLY A 44 -20.11 -8.70 -15.33
CA GLY A 44 -19.21 -8.12 -16.34
C GLY A 44 -18.74 -6.71 -16.03
N PHE A 45 -18.77 -6.29 -14.77
CA PHE A 45 -18.14 -5.05 -14.34
C PHE A 45 -16.64 -5.26 -14.12
N PHE A 46 -15.84 -4.38 -14.69
CA PHE A 46 -14.40 -4.33 -14.49
C PHE A 46 -14.08 -3.74 -13.12
N ASN A 47 -13.39 -4.48 -12.28
CA ASN A 47 -12.81 -4.01 -11.04
C ASN A 47 -11.55 -3.17 -11.34
N SER A 48 -11.61 -1.88 -11.09
CA SER A 48 -10.47 -0.98 -11.33
C SER A 48 -9.39 -1.06 -10.24
N ASP A 49 -9.68 -1.70 -9.11
CA ASP A 49 -8.91 -1.64 -7.86
C ASP A 49 -8.72 -0.22 -7.30
N ASP A 50 -9.40 0.76 -7.85
CA ASP A 50 -9.37 2.11 -7.33
C ASP A 50 -10.43 2.30 -6.25
N VAL A 51 -10.02 2.81 -5.09
CA VAL A 51 -10.92 3.24 -4.03
C VAL A 51 -11.34 4.67 -4.32
N MET A 52 -12.66 4.86 -4.43
CA MET A 52 -13.26 6.16 -4.70
C MET A 52 -14.20 6.54 -3.55
N ALA A 53 -14.34 7.83 -3.32
CA ALA A 53 -15.42 8.40 -2.54
C ALA A 53 -16.43 9.04 -3.48
N CYS A 54 -17.72 8.75 -3.29
CA CYS A 54 -18.81 9.42 -4.00
C CYS A 54 -19.43 10.47 -3.07
N GLY A 55 -19.28 11.74 -3.40
CA GLY A 55 -19.90 12.83 -2.67
C GLY A 55 -21.41 12.92 -2.91
N THR A 56 -22.11 13.60 -2.02
CA THR A 56 -23.57 13.87 -2.16
C THR A 56 -23.88 14.74 -3.38
N ASP A 57 -22.88 15.40 -3.93
CA ASP A 57 -22.96 16.19 -5.17
C ASP A 57 -22.79 15.34 -6.44
N GLY A 58 -22.65 14.01 -6.29
CA GLY A 58 -22.46 13.06 -7.38
C GLY A 58 -21.04 13.03 -7.98
N ARG A 59 -20.09 13.73 -7.38
CA ARG A 59 -18.69 13.69 -7.82
C ARG A 59 -17.97 12.51 -7.20
N TYR A 60 -17.01 11.96 -7.94
CA TYR A 60 -16.12 10.91 -7.48
C TYR A 60 -14.73 11.48 -7.18
N TYR A 61 -14.22 11.14 -6.00
CA TYR A 61 -12.92 11.56 -5.52
C TYR A 61 -12.04 10.32 -5.39
N PHE A 62 -10.86 10.34 -6.03
CA PHE A 62 -9.90 9.26 -5.93
C PHE A 62 -9.25 9.28 -4.54
N ILE A 63 -9.32 8.15 -3.83
CA ILE A 63 -8.73 7.98 -2.49
C ILE A 63 -7.40 7.22 -2.58
N GLY A 64 -7.35 6.18 -3.44
CA GLY A 64 -6.17 5.32 -3.55
C GLY A 64 -6.48 4.05 -4.32
N ARG A 65 -5.59 3.06 -4.24
CA ARG A 65 -5.81 1.73 -4.83
C ARG A 65 -6.09 0.70 -3.74
N HIS A 66 -7.04 -0.20 -4.04
CA HIS A 66 -7.40 -1.31 -3.16
C HIS A 66 -6.42 -2.47 -3.32
N THR A 67 -5.16 -2.25 -2.95
CA THR A 67 -4.17 -3.32 -2.81
C THR A 67 -4.11 -3.75 -1.35
N ARG A 68 -5.03 -4.62 -0.94
CA ARG A 68 -4.92 -5.24 0.39
C ARG A 68 -3.84 -6.29 0.38
N LEU A 69 -2.99 -6.23 1.38
CA LEU A 69 -2.01 -7.25 1.68
C LEU A 69 -2.61 -8.22 2.69
N ARG A 70 -2.28 -9.50 2.57
CA ARG A 70 -2.60 -10.49 3.59
C ARG A 70 -1.36 -10.67 4.47
N VAL A 71 -1.35 -10.07 5.66
CA VAL A 71 -0.21 -10.08 6.57
C VAL A 71 -0.62 -10.77 7.87
N SER A 72 0.00 -11.89 8.20
CA SER A 72 -0.28 -12.65 9.44
C SER A 72 -1.77 -12.93 9.65
N GLY A 73 -2.50 -13.27 8.59
CA GLY A 73 -3.94 -13.54 8.64
C GLY A 73 -4.85 -12.31 8.59
N GLU A 74 -4.31 -11.10 8.66
CA GLU A 74 -5.06 -9.85 8.62
C GLU A 74 -5.00 -9.18 7.23
N ASN A 75 -6.05 -8.43 6.88
CA ASN A 75 -6.07 -7.61 5.68
C ASN A 75 -5.46 -6.24 6.02
N VAL A 76 -4.31 -5.94 5.46
CA VAL A 76 -3.57 -4.69 5.67
C VAL A 76 -3.67 -3.82 4.42
N ASP A 77 -4.03 -2.56 4.60
CA ASP A 77 -3.97 -1.55 3.55
C ASP A 77 -2.58 -0.89 3.56
N PRO A 78 -1.77 -1.06 2.51
CA PRO A 78 -0.44 -0.45 2.45
C PRO A 78 -0.48 1.08 2.45
N VAL A 79 -1.57 1.70 1.96
CA VAL A 79 -1.74 3.16 2.02
C VAL A 79 -1.88 3.62 3.48
N ALA A 80 -2.71 2.93 4.26
CA ALA A 80 -2.87 3.25 5.68
C ALA A 80 -1.57 3.06 6.48
N VAL A 81 -0.72 2.09 6.09
CA VAL A 81 0.61 1.91 6.71
C VAL A 81 1.54 3.08 6.36
N ALA A 82 1.55 3.51 5.10
CA ALA A 82 2.34 4.65 4.65
C ALA A 82 1.88 5.96 5.33
N ASP A 83 0.56 6.18 5.40
CA ASP A 83 -0.02 7.35 6.07
C ASP A 83 0.35 7.39 7.55
N LEU A 84 0.32 6.24 8.25
CA LEU A 84 0.78 6.16 9.62
C LEU A 84 2.27 6.50 9.74
N ALA A 85 3.12 5.97 8.83
CA ALA A 85 4.55 6.26 8.84
C ALA A 85 4.84 7.75 8.63
N LEU A 86 4.05 8.45 7.81
CA LEU A 86 4.16 9.90 7.59
C LEU A 86 3.86 10.74 8.85
N MET A 87 3.19 10.17 9.85
CA MET A 87 2.99 10.85 11.14
C MET A 87 4.26 10.88 12.00
N HIS A 88 5.26 10.06 11.69
CA HIS A 88 6.52 10.06 12.42
C HIS A 88 7.36 11.30 12.04
N PRO A 89 7.93 12.03 13.03
CA PRO A 89 8.61 13.31 12.80
C PRO A 89 9.74 13.24 11.78
N ALA A 90 10.52 12.16 11.75
CA ALA A 90 11.68 11.98 10.88
C ALA A 90 11.32 11.56 9.44
N VAL A 91 10.08 11.10 9.18
CA VAL A 91 9.67 10.59 7.86
C VAL A 91 9.20 11.73 6.98
N GLN A 92 9.77 11.84 5.79
CA GLN A 92 9.38 12.79 4.75
C GLN A 92 8.36 12.18 3.80
N ASP A 93 8.60 10.92 3.37
CA ASP A 93 7.73 10.21 2.45
C ASP A 93 7.80 8.71 2.70
N ALA A 94 6.74 7.96 2.37
CA ALA A 94 6.65 6.53 2.67
C ALA A 94 5.84 5.78 1.62
N ILE A 95 6.29 4.58 1.25
CA ILE A 95 5.56 3.65 0.41
C ILE A 95 5.64 2.25 1.01
N ALA A 96 4.51 1.68 1.36
CA ALA A 96 4.41 0.31 1.83
C ALA A 96 4.08 -0.64 0.69
N VAL A 97 4.70 -1.82 0.68
CA VAL A 97 4.50 -2.87 -0.32
C VAL A 97 4.43 -4.24 0.33
N GLY A 98 3.73 -5.17 -0.30
CA GLY A 98 3.73 -6.58 0.09
C GLY A 98 4.82 -7.35 -0.65
N LEU A 99 5.50 -8.23 0.08
CA LEU A 99 6.49 -9.16 -0.43
C LEU A 99 5.96 -10.59 -0.32
N ARG A 100 6.03 -11.36 -1.40
CA ARG A 100 5.84 -12.80 -1.37
C ARG A 100 7.20 -13.46 -1.16
N LEU A 101 7.38 -14.05 0.01
CA LEU A 101 8.59 -14.83 0.28
C LEU A 101 8.34 -16.31 -0.04
N PRO A 102 9.38 -17.06 -0.46
CA PRO A 102 9.31 -18.51 -0.51
C PRO A 102 8.90 -19.04 0.87
N ASP A 103 8.10 -20.08 0.92
CA ASP A 103 7.70 -20.78 2.15
C ASP A 103 6.78 -19.97 3.12
N VAL A 104 6.29 -18.80 2.72
CA VAL A 104 5.31 -18.02 3.50
C VAL A 104 4.02 -17.88 2.69
N SER A 105 2.88 -18.23 3.29
CA SER A 105 1.57 -18.19 2.63
C SER A 105 1.04 -16.76 2.48
N ASP A 106 1.34 -15.90 3.45
CA ASP A 106 0.89 -14.53 3.51
C ASP A 106 1.94 -13.56 2.95
N ASP A 107 1.54 -12.32 2.74
CA ASP A 107 2.48 -11.27 2.38
C ASP A 107 3.31 -10.84 3.60
N GLU A 108 4.55 -10.46 3.36
CA GLU A 108 5.36 -9.74 4.35
C GLU A 108 5.38 -8.26 4.02
N LEU A 109 5.14 -7.43 5.02
CA LEU A 109 5.07 -5.99 4.84
C LEU A 109 6.47 -5.38 4.78
N LYS A 110 6.77 -4.68 3.68
CA LYS A 110 7.96 -3.83 3.56
C LYS A 110 7.54 -2.37 3.47
N LEU A 111 8.17 -1.53 4.27
CA LEU A 111 8.02 -0.09 4.26
C LEU A 111 9.31 0.53 3.71
N ASN A 112 9.18 1.26 2.61
CA ASN A 112 10.25 2.08 2.06
C ASN A 112 10.00 3.51 2.49
N ILE A 113 11.03 4.21 2.99
CA ILE A 113 10.90 5.55 3.53
C ILE A 113 12.00 6.48 3.00
N ILE A 114 11.63 7.75 2.86
CA ILE A 114 12.56 8.85 2.68
C ILE A 114 12.53 9.65 3.96
N LEU A 115 13.69 9.95 4.52
CA LEU A 115 13.82 10.74 5.74
C LEU A 115 13.90 12.23 5.41
N LYS A 116 13.48 13.07 6.36
CA LYS A 116 13.75 14.50 6.30
C LYS A 116 15.23 14.76 6.49
N ASP A 117 15.71 15.82 5.89
CA ASP A 117 17.13 16.19 5.94
C ASP A 117 17.64 16.35 7.39
N GLY A 118 18.73 15.65 7.68
CA GLY A 118 19.41 15.73 8.97
C GLY A 118 18.77 14.94 10.11
N GLU A 119 17.63 14.26 9.88
CA GLU A 119 16.97 13.46 10.89
C GLU A 119 17.71 12.13 11.12
N LYS A 120 17.74 11.71 12.38
CA LYS A 120 18.20 10.37 12.76
C LYS A 120 17.02 9.43 12.79
N PHE A 121 17.27 8.19 12.43
CA PHE A 121 16.24 7.16 12.38
C PHE A 121 16.78 5.85 12.94
N ASP A 122 15.99 5.22 13.79
CA ASP A 122 16.22 3.88 14.30
C ASP A 122 15.00 3.03 13.97
N GLU A 123 15.20 1.98 13.19
CA GLU A 123 14.13 1.13 12.68
C GLU A 123 13.43 0.36 13.81
N ALA A 124 14.14 -0.01 14.85
CA ALA A 124 13.56 -0.74 15.98
C ALA A 124 12.70 0.18 16.85
N GLU A 125 13.15 1.40 17.12
CA GLU A 125 12.36 2.44 17.81
C GLU A 125 11.11 2.80 17.01
N PHE A 126 11.27 2.97 15.68
CA PHE A 126 10.14 3.25 14.78
C PHE A 126 9.12 2.12 14.77
N CYS A 127 9.54 0.85 14.68
CA CYS A 127 8.61 -0.28 14.77
C CYS A 127 7.88 -0.33 16.11
N THR A 128 8.56 0.02 17.20
CA THR A 128 7.96 0.09 18.54
C THR A 128 6.92 1.19 18.61
N TRP A 129 7.24 2.37 18.08
CA TRP A 129 6.31 3.48 17.96
C TRP A 129 5.07 3.10 17.11
N MET A 130 5.25 2.46 15.93
CA MET A 130 4.12 1.98 15.12
C MET A 130 3.24 0.98 15.87
N ALA A 131 3.85 0.03 16.61
CA ALA A 131 3.10 -0.97 17.40
C ALA A 131 2.23 -0.37 18.49
N GLU A 132 2.51 0.87 18.90
CA GLU A 132 1.67 1.62 19.83
C GLU A 132 0.46 2.28 19.15
N GLN A 133 0.54 2.54 17.85
CA GLN A 133 -0.47 3.28 17.08
C GLN A 133 -1.43 2.37 16.30
N CYS A 134 -1.04 1.13 15.97
CA CYS A 134 -1.79 0.27 15.08
C CYS A 134 -1.77 -1.21 15.49
N ILE A 135 -2.48 -2.04 14.74
CA ILE A 135 -2.42 -3.51 14.89
C ILE A 135 -1.05 -4.03 14.43
N ILE A 136 -0.59 -5.12 15.03
CA ILE A 136 0.75 -5.68 14.78
C ILE A 136 0.98 -6.06 13.31
N ALA A 137 -0.07 -6.48 12.60
CA ALA A 137 0.01 -6.79 11.18
C ALA A 137 0.40 -5.58 10.29
N MET A 138 0.18 -4.35 10.77
CA MET A 138 0.59 -3.11 10.08
C MET A 138 2.02 -2.69 10.42
N VAL A 139 2.67 -3.32 11.41
CA VAL A 139 4.08 -3.04 11.74
C VAL A 139 4.97 -3.74 10.73
N PRO A 140 5.79 -3.02 9.94
CA PRO A 140 6.56 -3.62 8.86
C PRO A 140 7.57 -4.65 9.38
N ARG A 141 7.74 -5.74 8.63
CA ARG A 141 8.85 -6.66 8.84
C ARG A 141 10.13 -6.09 8.27
N PHE A 142 10.04 -5.47 7.10
CA PHE A 142 11.18 -4.91 6.40
C PHE A 142 11.08 -3.40 6.32
N ILE A 143 12.18 -2.70 6.54
CA ILE A 143 12.30 -1.26 6.36
C ILE A 143 13.51 -0.99 5.47
N GLU A 144 13.35 -0.10 4.50
CA GLU A 144 14.45 0.39 3.68
C GLU A 144 14.40 1.90 3.57
N ILE A 145 15.51 2.54 3.90
CA ILE A 145 15.68 3.99 3.80
C ILE A 145 16.27 4.29 2.43
N LEU A 146 15.61 5.18 1.70
CA LEU A 146 15.99 5.58 0.35
C LEU A 146 16.31 7.08 0.31
N ASP A 147 17.27 7.46 -0.54
CA ASP A 147 17.60 8.86 -0.80
C ASP A 147 16.57 9.51 -1.75
N GLY A 148 15.77 8.72 -2.45
CA GLY A 148 14.72 9.14 -3.37
C GLY A 148 14.02 7.95 -4.02
N TRP A 149 12.84 8.18 -4.59
CA TRP A 149 12.08 7.12 -5.24
C TRP A 149 12.69 6.69 -6.58
N PRO A 150 12.77 5.37 -6.87
CA PRO A 150 13.11 4.89 -8.21
C PRO A 150 11.99 5.27 -9.18
N MET A 151 12.30 6.10 -10.18
CA MET A 151 11.32 6.67 -11.10
C MET A 151 11.44 6.09 -12.50
N THR A 152 10.29 5.94 -13.18
CA THR A 152 10.25 5.70 -14.63
C THR A 152 10.57 6.98 -15.40
N ALA A 153 10.82 6.86 -16.71
CA ALA A 153 10.97 8.02 -17.60
C ALA A 153 9.72 8.94 -17.62
N THR A 154 8.55 8.41 -17.25
CA THR A 154 7.29 9.16 -17.14
C THR A 154 6.99 9.63 -15.72
N GLN A 155 7.99 9.70 -14.86
CA GLN A 155 7.90 10.17 -13.47
C GLN A 155 6.90 9.39 -12.60
N LYS A 156 6.78 8.08 -12.80
CA LYS A 156 6.03 7.18 -11.92
C LYS A 156 7.00 6.34 -11.09
N VAL A 157 6.67 6.12 -9.83
CA VAL A 157 7.47 5.26 -8.96
C VAL A 157 7.47 3.82 -9.50
N LYS A 158 8.66 3.23 -9.58
CA LYS A 158 8.85 1.83 -9.99
C LYS A 158 8.62 0.91 -8.79
N VAL A 159 7.38 0.63 -8.49
CA VAL A 159 6.97 -0.19 -7.33
C VAL A 159 7.63 -1.57 -7.31
N ALA A 160 7.97 -2.14 -8.47
CA ALA A 160 8.67 -3.42 -8.55
C ALA A 160 10.05 -3.37 -7.87
N GLU A 161 10.81 -2.28 -8.05
CA GLU A 161 12.11 -2.08 -7.41
C GLU A 161 11.97 -1.93 -5.88
N LEU A 162 10.87 -1.35 -5.39
CA LEU A 162 10.59 -1.23 -3.95
C LEU A 162 10.31 -2.57 -3.26
N LYS A 163 9.97 -3.61 -4.03
CA LYS A 163 9.74 -4.96 -3.53
C LYS A 163 11.00 -5.80 -3.40
N GLU A 164 12.14 -5.31 -3.85
CA GLU A 164 13.40 -6.03 -3.72
C GLU A 164 13.93 -5.94 -2.29
N ILE A 165 14.50 -7.04 -1.78
CA ILE A 165 15.23 -7.06 -0.52
C ILE A 165 16.71 -6.86 -0.86
N THR A 166 17.26 -5.75 -0.43
CA THR A 166 18.67 -5.39 -0.66
C THR A 166 19.49 -5.60 0.61
N ASP A 167 20.79 -5.39 0.51
CA ASP A 167 21.70 -5.38 1.68
C ASP A 167 21.45 -4.21 2.64
N LYS A 168 20.73 -3.17 2.17
CA LYS A 168 20.27 -2.03 2.99
C LYS A 168 18.93 -2.28 3.68
N THR A 169 18.22 -3.33 3.31
CA THR A 169 16.90 -3.63 3.89
C THR A 169 17.07 -4.16 5.31
N TRP A 170 16.61 -3.40 6.29
CA TRP A 170 16.54 -3.85 7.67
C TRP A 170 15.42 -4.89 7.86
N ASP A 171 15.67 -5.94 8.64
CA ASP A 171 14.71 -7.02 8.91
C ASP A 171 14.44 -7.11 10.42
N ARG A 172 13.23 -6.79 10.82
CA ARG A 172 12.74 -6.86 12.21
C ARG A 172 12.96 -8.24 12.83
N ALA A 173 12.75 -9.31 12.05
CA ALA A 173 12.92 -10.67 12.55
C ALA A 173 14.39 -10.99 12.86
N LYS A 174 15.31 -10.52 12.03
CA LYS A 174 16.78 -10.67 12.28
C LYS A 174 17.24 -9.81 13.44
N ALA A 175 16.63 -8.65 13.66
CA ALA A 175 16.87 -7.80 14.82
C ALA A 175 16.30 -8.38 16.12
N GLY A 176 15.55 -9.49 16.05
CA GLY A 176 14.97 -10.14 17.23
C GLY A 176 13.77 -9.40 17.85
N LEU A 177 13.26 -8.38 17.17
CA LEU A 177 12.15 -7.57 17.65
C LEU A 177 10.81 -8.27 17.39
N LYS A 178 10.13 -8.65 18.46
CA LYS A 178 8.85 -9.36 18.44
C LYS A 178 7.79 -8.53 19.16
N PHE A 179 6.63 -8.42 18.54
CA PHE A 179 5.44 -7.82 19.15
C PHE A 179 4.40 -8.91 19.41
N SER A 180 3.72 -8.84 20.54
CA SER A 180 2.56 -9.67 20.83
C SER A 180 1.30 -8.84 20.68
N ALA A 181 0.23 -9.44 20.14
CA ALA A 181 -1.06 -8.78 20.09
C ALA A 181 -1.46 -8.27 21.50
N ARG A 182 -1.88 -7.02 21.58
CA ARG A 182 -2.49 -6.50 22.81
C ARG A 182 -3.76 -7.33 23.07
N LYS A 183 -3.87 -7.88 24.28
CA LYS A 183 -5.09 -8.56 24.75
C LYS A 183 -6.21 -7.57 24.94
#